data_84f9bb4b023d35cf0b777c9482740c11
#
_entry.id   84f9bb4b023d35cf0b777c9482740c11
#
_cell.length_a   1.000
_cell.length_b   1.000
_cell.length_c   1.000
_cell.angle_alpha   90.00
_cell.angle_beta   90.00
_cell.angle_gamma   90.00
#
_symmetry.space_group_name_H-M   'P 1'
#
loop_
_entity.id
_entity.type
_entity.pdbx_description
1 polymer ?
#
loop_
_entity_poly.entity_id
_entity_poly.type
_entity_poly.pdbx_seq_one_letter_code
_entity_poly.pdbx_strand_id
1 'polypeptide(L)'
;LTPQSSGTLGGFKAQGLDPDSARLVIEDALAVQEAGAFAILVEAIPPELSAFLAGKLTIPVYGIGGGHCDGQVLICGDMMGMFQAFTPKFVKVYANVGETITSAFKEYVEDVRSGKFPGDEHCYHVRKGFEEEYAAMLKEFE
;
A
#
# COMPACT_ATOMS: atom_id res chain seq x y z
N LEU A 1 -1.86 -10.80 -13.66
CA LEU A 1 -2.45 -11.05 -14.99
C LEU A 1 -3.61 -10.11 -15.30
N THR A 2 -4.63 -10.06 -14.45
CA THR A 2 -5.91 -9.44 -14.80
C THR A 2 -5.97 -7.91 -14.69
N PRO A 3 -5.32 -7.20 -13.75
CA PRO A 3 -5.45 -5.74 -13.64
C PRO A 3 -4.88 -4.97 -14.83
N GLN A 4 -3.85 -5.50 -15.46
CA GLN A 4 -3.19 -4.85 -16.61
C GLN A 4 -4.13 -4.71 -17.81
N SER A 5 -5.10 -5.60 -17.92
CA SER A 5 -6.08 -5.64 -19.01
C SER A 5 -7.40 -4.96 -18.66
N SER A 6 -7.48 -4.22 -17.54
CA SER A 6 -8.72 -3.61 -17.04
C SER A 6 -9.45 -2.75 -18.09
N GLY A 7 -8.70 -2.05 -18.96
CA GLY A 7 -9.26 -1.23 -20.03
C GLY A 7 -10.03 -2.04 -21.09
N THR A 8 -9.57 -3.25 -21.40
CA THR A 8 -10.22 -4.16 -22.37
C THR A 8 -11.26 -5.05 -21.71
N LEU A 9 -11.16 -5.30 -20.41
CA LEU A 9 -12.07 -6.16 -19.65
C LEU A 9 -13.26 -5.41 -19.03
N GLY A 10 -13.43 -4.13 -19.33
CA GLY A 10 -14.55 -3.32 -18.81
C GLY A 10 -14.41 -2.90 -17.35
N GLY A 11 -13.18 -2.66 -16.88
CA GLY A 11 -12.85 -2.16 -15.54
C GLY A 11 -12.35 -3.23 -14.58
N PHE A 12 -12.23 -2.86 -13.30
CA PHE A 12 -11.77 -3.76 -12.23
C PHE A 12 -12.89 -4.71 -11.80
N LYS A 13 -12.93 -5.88 -12.42
CA LYS A 13 -13.91 -6.94 -12.14
C LYS A 13 -13.21 -8.27 -11.93
N ALA A 14 -13.78 -9.13 -11.09
CA ALA A 14 -13.32 -10.50 -10.97
C ALA A 14 -13.39 -11.21 -12.34
N GLN A 15 -12.35 -11.96 -12.66
CA GLN A 15 -12.21 -12.70 -13.92
C GLN A 15 -12.27 -14.20 -13.67
N GLY A 16 -12.50 -14.98 -14.74
CA GLY A 16 -12.52 -16.43 -14.62
C GLY A 16 -13.73 -16.98 -13.86
N LEU A 17 -14.85 -16.24 -13.82
CA LEU A 17 -16.06 -16.65 -13.11
C LEU A 17 -16.93 -17.65 -13.89
N ASP A 18 -16.66 -17.84 -15.17
CA ASP A 18 -17.29 -18.81 -16.06
C ASP A 18 -16.21 -19.62 -16.80
N PRO A 19 -16.56 -20.78 -17.38
CA PRO A 19 -15.58 -21.66 -18.03
C PRO A 19 -14.79 -21.02 -19.16
N ASP A 20 -15.39 -20.11 -19.93
CA ASP A 20 -14.73 -19.49 -21.07
C ASP A 20 -13.70 -18.45 -20.61
N SER A 21 -14.07 -17.58 -19.68
CA SER A 21 -13.14 -16.61 -19.08
C SER A 21 -12.06 -17.30 -18.24
N ALA A 22 -12.36 -18.39 -17.55
CA ALA A 22 -11.36 -19.18 -16.81
C ALA A 22 -10.33 -19.82 -17.76
N ARG A 23 -10.76 -20.31 -18.93
CA ARG A 23 -9.87 -20.85 -19.95
C ARG A 23 -8.85 -19.82 -20.42
N LEU A 24 -9.28 -18.61 -20.69
CA LEU A 24 -8.38 -17.52 -21.09
C LEU A 24 -7.32 -17.22 -20.02
N VAL A 25 -7.71 -17.18 -18.75
CA VAL A 25 -6.74 -16.97 -17.64
C VAL A 25 -5.73 -18.12 -17.57
N ILE A 26 -6.15 -19.36 -17.82
CA ILE A 26 -5.24 -20.52 -17.83
C ILE A 26 -4.26 -20.44 -19.00
N GLU A 27 -4.78 -20.14 -20.19
CA GLU A 27 -3.96 -19.98 -21.41
C GLU A 27 -2.93 -18.87 -21.26
N ASP A 28 -3.33 -17.71 -20.72
CA ASP A 28 -2.43 -16.60 -20.42
C ASP A 28 -1.36 -16.99 -19.39
N ALA A 29 -1.73 -17.70 -18.32
CA ALA A 29 -0.80 -18.13 -17.29
C ALA A 29 0.26 -19.11 -17.84
N LEU A 30 -0.16 -20.05 -18.69
CA LEU A 30 0.76 -20.98 -19.38
C LEU A 30 1.69 -20.24 -20.34
N ALA A 31 1.16 -19.30 -21.13
CA ALA A 31 1.97 -18.50 -22.05
C ALA A 31 3.01 -17.63 -21.33
N VAL A 32 2.63 -17.02 -20.20
CA VAL A 32 3.55 -16.22 -19.36
C VAL A 32 4.66 -17.10 -18.77
N GLN A 33 4.35 -18.32 -18.30
CA GLN A 33 5.35 -19.27 -17.84
C GLN A 33 6.29 -19.68 -18.99
N GLU A 34 5.75 -20.01 -20.17
CA GLU A 34 6.54 -20.39 -21.34
C GLU A 34 7.45 -19.25 -21.82
N ALA A 35 7.01 -18.02 -21.68
CA ALA A 35 7.81 -16.82 -21.94
C ALA A 35 8.94 -16.58 -20.92
N GLY A 36 9.09 -17.43 -19.90
CA GLY A 36 10.19 -17.40 -18.93
C GLY A 36 9.95 -16.59 -17.67
N ALA A 37 8.69 -16.34 -17.30
CA ALA A 37 8.38 -15.74 -16.01
C ALA A 37 8.85 -16.67 -14.87
N PHE A 38 9.39 -16.09 -13.80
CA PHE A 38 9.83 -16.84 -12.61
C PHE A 38 8.72 -17.01 -11.56
N ALA A 39 7.63 -16.27 -11.67
CA ALA A 39 6.45 -16.34 -10.81
C ALA A 39 5.26 -15.66 -11.51
N ILE A 40 4.05 -15.94 -11.06
CA ILE A 40 2.82 -15.28 -11.50
C ILE A 40 2.09 -14.70 -10.29
N LEU A 41 1.54 -13.50 -10.43
CA LEU A 41 0.57 -12.93 -9.51
C LEU A 41 -0.81 -12.92 -10.19
N VAL A 42 -1.78 -13.54 -9.53
CA VAL A 42 -3.19 -13.53 -9.95
C VAL A 42 -4.02 -12.67 -9.01
N GLU A 43 -5.00 -11.94 -9.56
CA GLU A 43 -5.83 -11.03 -8.78
C GLU A 43 -7.30 -11.21 -9.11
N ALA A 44 -8.14 -11.26 -8.06
CA ALA A 44 -9.59 -11.30 -8.16
C ALA A 44 -10.12 -12.40 -9.11
N ILE A 45 -9.61 -13.62 -8.94
CA ILE A 45 -10.09 -14.83 -9.64
C ILE A 45 -10.66 -15.84 -8.63
N PRO A 46 -11.46 -16.83 -9.07
CA PRO A 46 -11.99 -17.86 -8.18
C PRO A 46 -10.89 -18.64 -7.46
N PRO A 47 -11.10 -19.05 -6.20
CA PRO A 47 -10.15 -19.89 -5.45
C PRO A 47 -9.83 -21.21 -6.15
N GLU A 48 -10.80 -21.80 -6.83
CA GLU A 48 -10.65 -23.04 -7.59
C GLU A 48 -9.66 -22.87 -8.75
N LEU A 49 -9.73 -21.72 -9.42
CA LEU A 49 -8.83 -21.38 -10.52
C LEU A 49 -7.40 -21.14 -10.03
N SER A 50 -7.25 -20.41 -8.91
CA SER A 50 -5.93 -20.20 -8.28
C SER A 50 -5.29 -21.51 -7.84
N ALA A 51 -6.05 -22.39 -7.19
CA ALA A 51 -5.57 -23.71 -6.77
C ALA A 51 -5.17 -24.58 -7.96
N PHE A 52 -5.96 -24.55 -9.04
CA PHE A 52 -5.64 -25.23 -10.28
C PHE A 52 -4.32 -24.73 -10.89
N LEU A 53 -4.13 -23.41 -10.97
CA LEU A 53 -2.91 -22.80 -11.51
C LEU A 53 -1.68 -23.16 -10.66
N ALA A 54 -1.78 -23.10 -9.32
CA ALA A 54 -0.70 -23.48 -8.42
C ALA A 54 -0.30 -24.96 -8.57
N GLY A 55 -1.27 -25.86 -8.83
CA GLY A 55 -0.97 -27.26 -9.08
C GLY A 55 -0.51 -27.58 -10.52
N LYS A 56 -0.77 -26.68 -11.46
CA LYS A 56 -0.49 -26.88 -12.90
C LYS A 56 0.84 -26.28 -13.34
N LEU A 57 1.18 -25.09 -12.84
CA LEU A 57 2.38 -24.38 -13.22
C LEU A 57 3.61 -24.92 -12.46
N THR A 58 4.78 -24.75 -13.04
CA THR A 58 6.07 -25.10 -12.42
C THR A 58 6.74 -23.90 -11.73
N ILE A 59 6.15 -22.74 -11.87
CA ILE A 59 6.57 -21.48 -11.23
C ILE A 59 5.57 -21.10 -10.12
N PRO A 60 6.00 -20.41 -9.06
CA PRO A 60 5.12 -20.00 -7.98
C PRO A 60 3.94 -19.12 -8.43
N VAL A 61 2.77 -19.39 -7.86
CA VAL A 61 1.55 -18.61 -8.06
C VAL A 61 1.23 -17.86 -6.77
N TYR A 62 1.31 -16.54 -6.81
CA TYR A 62 0.89 -15.66 -5.74
C TYR A 62 -0.51 -15.11 -6.02
N GLY A 63 -1.30 -14.88 -4.97
CA GLY A 63 -2.67 -14.41 -5.11
C GLY A 63 -2.97 -13.16 -4.29
N ILE A 64 -3.80 -12.29 -4.85
CA ILE A 64 -4.51 -11.24 -4.15
C ILE A 64 -6.00 -11.33 -4.52
N GLY A 65 -6.83 -11.75 -3.56
CA GLY A 65 -8.24 -12.01 -3.84
C GLY A 65 -8.52 -13.23 -4.71
N GLY A 66 -7.63 -14.21 -4.69
CA GLY A 66 -7.76 -15.47 -5.45
C GLY A 66 -7.89 -16.73 -4.59
N GLY A 67 -8.03 -16.60 -3.26
CA GLY A 67 -8.01 -17.75 -2.36
C GLY A 67 -6.61 -18.34 -2.17
N HIS A 68 -6.52 -19.61 -1.73
CA HIS A 68 -5.26 -20.27 -1.44
C HIS A 68 -4.50 -20.66 -2.72
N CYS A 69 -3.21 -20.32 -2.73
CA CYS A 69 -2.21 -20.70 -3.72
C CYS A 69 -0.83 -20.73 -3.02
N ASP A 70 0.28 -20.71 -3.75
CA ASP A 70 1.63 -20.81 -3.15
C ASP A 70 1.97 -19.66 -2.19
N GLY A 71 1.40 -18.47 -2.39
CA GLY A 71 1.57 -17.36 -1.49
C GLY A 71 0.50 -16.28 -1.64
N GLN A 72 0.45 -15.37 -0.66
CA GLN A 72 -0.54 -14.30 -0.63
C GLN A 72 0.14 -12.93 -0.63
N VAL A 73 -0.48 -11.98 -1.32
CA VAL A 73 -0.07 -10.58 -1.36
C VAL A 73 -1.23 -9.71 -0.88
N LEU A 74 -0.95 -8.69 -0.09
CA LEU A 74 -1.86 -7.60 0.21
C LEU A 74 -1.12 -6.28 0.12
N ILE A 75 -1.84 -5.24 -0.29
CA ILE A 75 -1.31 -3.88 -0.30
C ILE A 75 -1.14 -3.41 1.16
N CYS A 76 0.07 -2.99 1.51
CA CYS A 76 0.43 -2.58 2.87
C CYS A 76 -0.51 -1.49 3.41
N GLY A 77 -0.82 -0.47 2.61
CA GLY A 77 -1.74 0.59 3.00
C GLY A 77 -3.14 0.11 3.33
N ASP A 78 -3.64 -0.88 2.59
CA ASP A 78 -4.98 -1.44 2.81
C ASP A 78 -4.99 -2.31 4.08
N MET A 79 -4.04 -3.26 4.20
CA MET A 79 -4.01 -4.17 5.35
C MET A 79 -3.73 -3.47 6.67
N MET A 80 -3.03 -2.33 6.65
CA MET A 80 -2.76 -1.52 7.83
C MET A 80 -3.84 -0.46 8.11
N GLY A 81 -4.88 -0.39 7.29
CA GLY A 81 -5.95 0.59 7.45
C GLY A 81 -5.48 2.03 7.30
N MET A 82 -4.48 2.28 6.46
CA MET A 82 -4.01 3.64 6.14
C MET A 82 -4.91 4.30 5.11
N PHE A 83 -5.38 3.53 4.11
CA PHE A 83 -6.34 3.99 3.12
C PHE A 83 -7.76 3.76 3.64
N GLN A 84 -8.51 4.83 3.83
CA GLN A 84 -9.82 4.79 4.51
C GLN A 84 -11.02 5.07 3.60
N ALA A 85 -10.79 5.43 2.33
CA ALA A 85 -11.88 5.77 1.42
C ALA A 85 -12.63 4.53 0.92
N PHE A 86 -11.93 3.40 0.80
CA PHE A 86 -12.48 2.15 0.26
C PHE A 86 -11.62 0.97 0.69
N THR A 87 -12.25 -0.14 1.06
CA THR A 87 -11.55 -1.41 1.35
C THR A 87 -12.02 -2.47 0.36
N PRO A 88 -11.12 -3.02 -0.50
CA PRO A 88 -11.47 -4.13 -1.39
C PRO A 88 -12.01 -5.34 -0.63
N LYS A 89 -12.94 -6.08 -1.22
CA LYS A 89 -13.57 -7.26 -0.60
C LYS A 89 -12.58 -8.30 -0.09
N PHE A 90 -11.46 -8.45 -0.77
CA PHE A 90 -10.42 -9.44 -0.45
C PHE A 90 -9.42 -8.98 0.62
N VAL A 91 -9.51 -7.72 1.06
CA VAL A 91 -8.60 -7.18 2.08
C VAL A 91 -9.13 -7.49 3.48
N LYS A 92 -8.29 -8.15 4.27
CA LYS A 92 -8.44 -8.18 5.73
C LYS A 92 -7.60 -7.07 6.33
N VAL A 93 -8.26 -6.16 7.05
CA VAL A 93 -7.60 -5.08 7.77
C VAL A 93 -7.09 -5.61 9.11
N TYR A 94 -5.81 -5.39 9.40
CA TYR A 94 -5.13 -5.88 10.60
C TYR A 94 -4.85 -4.78 11.63
N ALA A 95 -4.90 -3.50 11.21
CA ALA A 95 -4.65 -2.34 12.06
C ALA A 95 -5.47 -1.14 11.56
N ASN A 96 -5.53 -0.06 12.36
CA ASN A 96 -6.18 1.21 11.98
C ASN A 96 -5.18 2.37 12.07
N VAL A 97 -4.10 2.27 11.28
CA VAL A 97 -3.00 3.24 11.29
C VAL A 97 -3.47 4.62 10.80
N GLY A 98 -4.46 4.68 9.91
CA GLY A 98 -5.02 5.94 9.41
C GLY A 98 -5.62 6.82 10.51
N GLU A 99 -6.33 6.23 11.48
CA GLU A 99 -6.84 6.99 12.64
C GLU A 99 -5.70 7.50 13.53
N THR A 100 -4.68 6.67 13.78
CA THR A 100 -3.51 7.06 14.56
C THR A 100 -2.78 8.24 13.92
N ILE A 101 -2.54 8.17 12.61
CA ILE A 101 -1.92 9.26 11.84
C ILE A 101 -2.78 10.53 11.92
N THR A 102 -4.08 10.41 11.72
CA THR A 102 -5.01 11.54 11.78
C THR A 102 -5.01 12.21 13.15
N SER A 103 -4.99 11.41 14.23
CA SER A 103 -4.93 11.92 15.60
C SER A 103 -3.62 12.65 15.87
N ALA A 104 -2.49 12.07 15.44
CA ALA A 104 -1.18 12.71 15.60
C ALA A 104 -1.10 14.07 14.87
N PHE A 105 -1.63 14.15 13.65
CA PHE A 105 -1.68 15.44 12.94
C PHE A 105 -2.59 16.47 13.61
N LYS A 106 -3.72 16.05 14.16
CA LYS A 106 -4.60 16.96 14.92
C LYS A 106 -3.91 17.50 16.16
N GLU A 107 -3.24 16.65 16.92
CA GLU A 107 -2.48 17.04 18.11
C GLU A 107 -1.34 18.01 17.72
N TYR A 108 -0.57 17.68 16.68
CA TYR A 108 0.48 18.59 16.18
C TYR A 108 -0.06 19.97 15.81
N VAL A 109 -1.17 20.03 15.09
CA VAL A 109 -1.78 21.31 14.69
C VAL A 109 -2.25 22.12 15.92
N GLU A 110 -2.80 21.46 16.92
CA GLU A 110 -3.23 22.11 18.17
C GLU A 110 -2.03 22.63 18.95
N ASP A 111 -0.98 21.82 19.10
CA ASP A 111 0.25 22.21 19.80
C ASP A 111 0.94 23.41 19.13
N VAL A 112 0.97 23.44 17.79
CA VAL A 112 1.52 24.60 17.06
C VAL A 112 0.65 25.85 17.25
N ARG A 113 -0.67 25.72 17.16
CA ARG A 113 -1.60 26.86 17.31
C ARG A 113 -1.64 27.42 18.73
N SER A 114 -1.50 26.56 19.73
CA SER A 114 -1.45 26.95 21.14
C SER A 114 -0.07 27.43 21.59
N GLY A 115 0.97 27.31 20.75
CA GLY A 115 2.34 27.64 21.11
C GLY A 115 3.02 26.62 22.04
N LYS A 116 2.43 25.44 22.20
CA LYS A 116 3.02 24.36 22.99
C LYS A 116 4.17 23.67 22.24
N PHE A 117 4.12 23.66 20.91
CA PHE A 117 5.19 23.23 20.03
C PHE A 117 5.65 24.39 19.13
N PRO A 118 6.97 24.61 18.94
CA PRO A 118 8.07 23.90 19.61
C PRO A 118 8.22 24.33 21.07
N GLY A 119 8.54 23.37 21.97
CA GLY A 119 9.05 23.67 23.30
C GLY A 119 10.56 23.95 23.25
N ASP A 120 11.13 24.39 24.38
CA ASP A 120 12.54 24.74 24.48
C ASP A 120 13.48 23.57 24.10
N GLU A 121 13.08 22.35 24.44
CA GLU A 121 13.77 21.10 24.11
C GLU A 121 13.83 20.80 22.60
N HIS A 122 13.00 21.47 21.80
CA HIS A 122 12.98 21.34 20.35
C HIS A 122 13.74 22.48 19.64
N CYS A 123 14.36 23.42 20.42
CA CYS A 123 15.03 24.59 19.91
C CYS A 123 16.55 24.49 19.97
N TYR A 124 17.22 25.10 19.03
CA TYR A 124 18.67 25.30 19.06
C TYR A 124 18.96 26.74 19.48
N HIS A 125 19.73 26.90 20.56
CA HIS A 125 20.04 28.20 21.12
C HIS A 125 21.39 28.71 20.65
N VAL A 126 21.57 30.03 20.78
CA VAL A 126 22.86 30.67 20.60
C VAL A 126 23.87 30.01 21.57
N ARG A 127 25.10 29.82 21.10
CA ARG A 127 26.17 29.25 21.96
C ARG A 127 26.42 30.13 23.16
N LYS A 128 26.56 29.50 24.30
CA LYS A 128 26.84 30.17 25.57
C LYS A 128 28.06 31.12 25.44
N GLY A 129 27.87 32.37 25.83
CA GLY A 129 28.87 33.43 25.80
C GLY A 129 28.81 34.31 24.54
N PHE A 130 27.89 34.03 23.58
CA PHE A 130 27.71 34.83 22.39
C PHE A 130 26.36 35.58 22.35
N GLU A 131 25.56 35.51 23.40
CA GLU A 131 24.19 36.02 23.46
C GLU A 131 24.13 37.53 23.19
N GLU A 132 25.04 38.31 23.81
CA GLU A 132 25.09 39.76 23.64
C GLU A 132 25.57 40.17 22.24
N GLU A 133 26.59 39.51 21.71
CA GLU A 133 27.13 39.75 20.38
C GLU A 133 26.09 39.40 19.31
N TYR A 134 25.38 38.27 19.50
CA TYR A 134 24.32 37.86 18.60
C TYR A 134 23.16 38.85 18.58
N ALA A 135 22.73 39.32 19.77
CA ALA A 135 21.67 40.33 19.86
C ALA A 135 22.08 41.69 19.27
N ALA A 136 23.36 42.10 19.42
CA ALA A 136 23.89 43.33 18.81
C ALA A 136 23.89 43.19 17.27
N MET A 137 24.34 42.08 16.73
CA MET A 137 24.35 41.81 15.29
C MET A 137 22.94 41.86 14.70
N LEU A 138 21.93 41.29 15.35
CA LEU A 138 20.55 41.33 14.85
C LEU A 138 20.02 42.76 14.70
N LYS A 139 20.40 43.67 15.62
CA LYS A 139 19.98 45.11 15.53
C LYS A 139 20.56 45.85 14.34
N GLU A 140 21.61 45.34 13.70
CA GLU A 140 22.17 45.98 12.49
C GLU A 140 21.27 45.79 11.26
N PHE A 141 20.28 44.89 11.34
CA PHE A 141 19.35 44.54 10.26
C PHE A 141 17.91 45.01 10.53
N GLU A 142 17.64 45.69 11.63
CA GLU A 142 16.37 46.32 11.94
C GLU A 142 16.29 47.73 11.29
#